data_9d819e71e41954c88b93d4577cab0b08
#
_entry.id   9d819e71e41954c88b93d4577cab0b08
#
_cell.length_a   1.000
_cell.length_b   1.000
_cell.length_c   1.000
_cell.angle_alpha   90.00
_cell.angle_beta   90.00
_cell.angle_gamma   90.00
#
_symmetry.space_group_name_H-M   'P 1'
#
loop_
_entity.id
_entity.type
_entity.pdbx_description
1 polymer ?
#
loop_
_entity_poly.entity_id
_entity_poly.type
_entity_poly.pdbx_seq_one_letter_code
_entity_poly.pdbx_strand_id
1 'polypeptide(L)'
;MKLRRSRWLALCMASAPALAMAASNILVDQVGYDTHAPKQAMLRTDTPQTAFSVVDADSGKTVWQGSAGTSDAIEHWPGRYAVADFSALDKPGRYYLAVNGERSWIFDVQDNVLERHTLSDVIYYFKGQRASGLLDKADRTLAYPDGRAGTLDLRGGWYDATGDYGIHLSHQNPTRYFNTQQLPLVAWSLLRTWQALDARHDRNFHEYQRRLLDEGLFGADFLVRDKRPDGSFWQSIDGSGAGKLPQDRHVGDPNWRTQIKQKPGDTTEYIQQPARGPHAYEASFRAGGGMAIAALALASRMDAEGDFSRKDYLRAAEDAYRFLDAHNGELTNDGKDNIIDDYCALLAAVELYRATQDASWRKAADGRADKLMARLVDHGGYHDYWRADDGVRPFFHPSDAGLPVVALVEYTSIADDSRQARIRDVLRRSLAFELQATADTANPFGLARQLVRDRQGKLRVAFFFPHDSEAAPWWQGENARLASLAAAARMAAPLFQDDEAFQHQLQAYAWNQLHWILGRNPFDTSMLMASGHNNAPYMFFDSYQYTNAPGAIINGITSGLDDEKGIAFDLGYAQTGKDDDWRWTEQWLPHDAWYLLAVSLPRP
;
A
#
# COMPACT_ATOMS: atom_id res chain seq x y z
N MET A 1 -7.53 -23.47 70.99
CA MET A 1 -8.11 -23.27 69.65
C MET A 1 -6.98 -23.07 68.63
N LYS A 2 -6.75 -24.06 67.76
CA LYS A 2 -5.53 -24.18 66.97
C LYS A 2 -5.66 -23.39 65.66
N LEU A 3 -4.77 -22.39 65.42
CA LEU A 3 -4.64 -21.70 64.12
C LEU A 3 -3.93 -22.66 63.13
N ARG A 4 -4.60 -22.92 61.98
CA ARG A 4 -3.98 -23.59 60.82
C ARG A 4 -3.25 -22.54 59.99
N ARG A 5 -1.93 -22.69 59.85
CA ARG A 5 -1.12 -21.95 58.85
C ARG A 5 -1.28 -22.62 57.47
N SER A 6 -1.89 -21.90 56.51
CA SER A 6 -1.85 -22.26 55.12
C SER A 6 -0.53 -21.82 54.49
N ARG A 7 0.21 -22.77 53.94
CA ARG A 7 1.43 -22.53 53.14
C ARG A 7 1.01 -22.17 51.73
N TRP A 8 1.31 -20.96 51.31
CA TRP A 8 1.26 -20.59 49.91
C TRP A 8 2.52 -21.09 49.22
N LEU A 9 2.36 -22.00 48.23
CA LEU A 9 3.42 -22.36 47.28
C LEU A 9 3.49 -21.19 46.26
N ALA A 10 4.57 -20.46 46.28
CA ALA A 10 4.94 -19.56 45.19
C ALA A 10 5.44 -20.39 44.01
N LEU A 11 4.64 -20.46 42.95
CA LEU A 11 5.05 -21.04 41.68
C LEU A 11 5.94 -20.00 41.00
N CYS A 12 7.24 -20.16 41.04
CA CYS A 12 8.15 -19.41 40.16
C CYS A 12 7.94 -19.90 38.74
N MET A 13 7.17 -19.15 37.94
CA MET A 13 7.23 -19.25 36.49
C MET A 13 8.59 -18.71 36.05
N ALA A 14 9.48 -19.60 35.69
CA ALA A 14 10.68 -19.26 34.97
C ALA A 14 10.23 -18.81 33.58
N SER A 15 10.25 -17.48 33.31
CA SER A 15 10.17 -16.97 31.97
C SER A 15 11.39 -17.48 31.19
N ALA A 16 11.17 -18.43 30.30
CA ALA A 16 12.18 -18.80 29.32
C ALA A 16 12.48 -17.52 28.49
N PRO A 17 13.75 -17.14 28.33
CA PRO A 17 14.08 -16.05 27.42
C PRO A 17 13.61 -16.47 26.03
N ALA A 18 12.81 -15.65 25.37
CA ALA A 18 12.57 -15.77 23.95
C ALA A 18 13.96 -15.70 23.29
N LEU A 19 14.42 -16.81 22.77
CA LEU A 19 15.59 -16.86 21.92
C LEU A 19 15.26 -15.94 20.72
N ALA A 20 15.83 -14.75 20.70
CA ALA A 20 15.92 -13.99 19.46
C ALA A 20 16.69 -14.90 18.49
N MET A 21 15.98 -15.51 17.55
CA MET A 21 16.62 -16.29 16.48
C MET A 21 17.51 -15.31 15.74
N ALA A 22 18.81 -15.62 15.66
CA ALA A 22 19.72 -14.84 14.85
C ALA A 22 19.17 -14.83 13.41
N ALA A 23 19.04 -13.64 12.82
CA ALA A 23 18.58 -13.52 11.43
C ALA A 23 19.47 -14.39 10.52
N SER A 24 18.85 -15.12 9.61
CA SER A 24 19.56 -15.94 8.62
C SER A 24 20.55 -15.11 7.81
N ASN A 25 21.67 -15.70 7.44
CA ASN A 25 22.59 -15.11 6.47
C ASN A 25 22.13 -15.32 5.01
N ILE A 26 21.06 -16.09 4.80
CA ILE A 26 20.50 -16.42 3.47
C ILE A 26 19.05 -15.94 3.44
N LEU A 27 18.82 -14.77 2.84
CA LEU A 27 17.54 -14.09 2.82
C LEU A 27 16.80 -14.42 1.52
N VAL A 28 15.64 -15.04 1.64
CA VAL A 28 14.81 -15.50 0.51
C VAL A 28 13.41 -14.88 0.60
N ASP A 29 12.67 -14.91 -0.52
CA ASP A 29 11.21 -14.85 -0.43
C ASP A 29 10.76 -16.14 0.29
N GLN A 30 10.14 -15.96 1.44
CA GLN A 30 9.81 -17.09 2.33
C GLN A 30 8.50 -17.78 1.95
N VAL A 31 7.74 -17.20 1.03
CA VAL A 31 6.54 -17.82 0.43
C VAL A 31 6.93 -18.59 -0.82
N GLY A 32 7.66 -17.94 -1.73
CA GLY A 32 8.17 -18.61 -2.91
C GLY A 32 8.40 -17.72 -4.12
N TYR A 33 8.80 -18.37 -5.20
CA TYR A 33 9.12 -17.74 -6.48
C TYR A 33 8.24 -18.32 -7.58
N ASP A 34 7.74 -17.45 -8.44
CA ASP A 34 7.05 -17.91 -9.64
C ASP A 34 8.02 -18.63 -10.60
N THR A 35 7.55 -19.67 -11.28
CA THR A 35 8.37 -20.52 -12.13
C THR A 35 9.19 -19.71 -13.15
N HIS A 36 8.58 -18.70 -13.76
CA HIS A 36 9.19 -17.89 -14.82
C HIS A 36 9.70 -16.51 -14.36
N ALA A 37 9.55 -16.19 -13.07
CA ALA A 37 10.03 -14.93 -12.51
C ALA A 37 11.54 -14.96 -12.22
N PRO A 38 12.20 -13.80 -12.09
CA PRO A 38 13.53 -13.70 -11.51
C PRO A 38 13.55 -14.31 -10.11
N LYS A 39 14.51 -15.18 -9.83
CA LYS A 39 14.69 -15.85 -8.54
C LYS A 39 16.03 -15.50 -7.95
N GLN A 40 16.01 -14.66 -6.93
CA GLN A 40 17.21 -14.14 -6.29
C GLN A 40 17.08 -14.23 -4.77
N ALA A 41 18.12 -14.70 -4.13
CA ALA A 41 18.33 -14.61 -2.68
C ALA A 41 19.43 -13.58 -2.37
N MET A 42 19.43 -13.03 -1.16
CA MET A 42 20.51 -12.19 -0.67
C MET A 42 21.34 -12.98 0.32
N LEU A 43 22.65 -13.03 0.10
CA LEU A 43 23.60 -13.59 1.05
C LEU A 43 24.22 -12.44 1.85
N ARG A 44 24.05 -12.49 3.18
CA ARG A 44 24.78 -11.60 4.08
C ARG A 44 26.21 -12.13 4.22
N THR A 45 27.16 -11.53 3.51
CA THR A 45 28.52 -12.02 3.45
C THR A 45 29.49 -10.91 3.06
N ASP A 46 30.71 -10.96 3.63
CA ASP A 46 31.83 -10.10 3.21
C ASP A 46 32.62 -10.69 2.04
N THR A 47 32.36 -11.95 1.70
CA THR A 47 33.09 -12.69 0.67
C THR A 47 32.36 -12.58 -0.68
N PRO A 48 32.95 -11.92 -1.70
CA PRO A 48 32.39 -11.93 -3.04
C PRO A 48 32.46 -13.33 -3.65
N GLN A 49 31.57 -13.60 -4.63
CA GLN A 49 31.50 -14.87 -5.34
C GLN A 49 31.32 -16.09 -4.41
N THR A 50 30.62 -15.91 -3.30
CA THR A 50 30.30 -17.01 -2.37
C THR A 50 29.51 -18.10 -3.11
N ALA A 51 30.00 -19.33 -3.08
CA ALA A 51 29.32 -20.47 -3.67
C ALA A 51 28.03 -20.81 -2.93
N PHE A 52 26.99 -21.14 -3.66
CA PHE A 52 25.71 -21.60 -3.11
C PHE A 52 25.14 -22.76 -3.90
N SER A 53 24.27 -23.51 -3.24
CA SER A 53 23.51 -24.60 -3.87
C SER A 53 22.03 -24.41 -3.61
N VAL A 54 21.19 -24.73 -4.60
CA VAL A 54 19.75 -24.93 -4.38
C VAL A 54 19.50 -26.41 -4.23
N VAL A 55 18.82 -26.77 -3.15
CA VAL A 55 18.59 -28.16 -2.73
C VAL A 55 17.09 -28.41 -2.74
N ASP A 56 16.67 -29.48 -3.38
CA ASP A 56 15.30 -29.99 -3.31
C ASP A 56 15.02 -30.49 -1.89
N ALA A 57 14.02 -29.90 -1.26
CA ALA A 57 13.74 -30.11 0.17
C ALA A 57 13.21 -31.52 0.48
N ASP A 58 12.57 -32.16 -0.50
CA ASP A 58 11.96 -33.47 -0.31
C ASP A 58 12.98 -34.61 -0.52
N SER A 59 13.90 -34.47 -1.47
CA SER A 59 14.91 -35.49 -1.79
C SER A 59 16.28 -35.22 -1.16
N GLY A 60 16.55 -34.02 -0.67
CA GLY A 60 17.87 -33.59 -0.20
C GLY A 60 18.93 -33.46 -1.31
N LYS A 61 18.55 -33.51 -2.59
CA LYS A 61 19.48 -33.45 -3.71
C LYS A 61 19.73 -32.00 -4.13
N THR A 62 21.00 -31.68 -4.41
CA THR A 62 21.34 -30.42 -5.08
C THR A 62 20.82 -30.45 -6.51
N VAL A 63 20.03 -29.44 -6.88
CA VAL A 63 19.41 -29.27 -8.21
C VAL A 63 20.01 -28.12 -8.99
N TRP A 64 20.64 -27.16 -8.32
CA TRP A 64 21.30 -26.00 -8.91
C TRP A 64 22.54 -25.63 -8.10
N GLN A 65 23.56 -25.10 -8.76
CA GLN A 65 24.75 -24.54 -8.11
C GLN A 65 25.13 -23.24 -8.82
N GLY A 66 25.55 -22.27 -8.03
CA GLY A 66 25.97 -20.97 -8.52
C GLY A 66 26.98 -20.30 -7.61
N SER A 67 27.38 -19.12 -8.03
CA SER A 67 28.23 -18.22 -7.26
C SER A 67 27.52 -16.89 -7.14
N ALA A 68 27.41 -16.35 -5.94
CA ALA A 68 26.83 -15.03 -5.72
C ALA A 68 27.68 -13.94 -6.38
N GLY A 69 27.07 -12.79 -6.65
CA GLY A 69 27.73 -11.64 -7.24
C GLY A 69 28.73 -10.96 -6.31
N THR A 70 28.98 -9.68 -6.56
CA THR A 70 29.76 -8.82 -5.66
C THR A 70 29.06 -8.69 -4.31
N SER A 71 29.87 -8.49 -3.26
CA SER A 71 29.33 -8.20 -1.93
C SER A 71 29.33 -6.68 -1.72
N ASP A 72 28.14 -6.07 -1.68
CA ASP A 72 27.96 -4.64 -1.61
C ASP A 72 27.42 -4.20 -0.24
N ALA A 73 27.98 -3.10 0.28
CA ALA A 73 27.44 -2.41 1.44
C ALA A 73 26.46 -1.33 0.98
N ILE A 74 25.32 -1.25 1.63
CA ILE A 74 24.42 -0.13 1.49
C ILE A 74 24.80 0.89 2.56
N GLU A 75 24.96 2.15 2.16
CA GLU A 75 25.40 3.22 3.08
C GLU A 75 24.43 3.32 4.27
N HIS A 76 24.95 3.36 5.48
CA HIS A 76 24.22 3.38 6.76
C HIS A 76 23.43 2.10 7.11
N TRP A 77 23.47 1.03 6.29
CA TRP A 77 22.80 -0.22 6.62
C TRP A 77 23.80 -1.24 7.20
N PRO A 78 23.36 -2.13 8.09
CA PRO A 78 24.21 -3.14 8.67
C PRO A 78 24.57 -4.25 7.66
N GLY A 79 25.85 -4.63 7.61
CA GLY A 79 26.32 -5.75 6.81
C GLY A 79 26.57 -5.45 5.34
N ARG A 80 26.94 -6.49 4.62
CA ARG A 80 27.14 -6.51 3.18
C ARG A 80 26.34 -7.63 2.57
N TYR A 81 25.89 -7.44 1.34
CA TYR A 81 24.97 -8.38 0.70
C TYR A 81 25.43 -8.71 -0.71
N ALA A 82 25.35 -9.98 -1.08
CA ALA A 82 25.62 -10.48 -2.42
C ALA A 82 24.38 -11.15 -3.00
N VAL A 83 24.10 -10.94 -4.27
CA VAL A 83 22.96 -11.55 -4.97
C VAL A 83 23.30 -12.97 -5.38
N ALA A 84 22.54 -13.94 -4.91
CA ALA A 84 22.55 -15.33 -5.36
C ALA A 84 21.41 -15.53 -6.36
N ASP A 85 21.73 -15.54 -7.66
CA ASP A 85 20.76 -15.67 -8.75
C ASP A 85 20.64 -17.16 -9.13
N PHE A 86 19.41 -17.66 -9.08
CA PHE A 86 19.02 -19.00 -9.51
C PHE A 86 17.80 -18.98 -10.44
N SER A 87 17.62 -17.88 -11.17
CA SER A 87 16.47 -17.65 -12.06
C SER A 87 16.27 -18.76 -13.09
N ALA A 88 17.34 -19.43 -13.50
CA ALA A 88 17.28 -20.55 -14.43
C ALA A 88 16.67 -21.85 -13.86
N LEU A 89 16.37 -21.89 -12.54
CA LEU A 89 15.62 -22.99 -11.95
C LEU A 89 14.13 -22.79 -12.23
N ASP A 90 13.59 -23.50 -13.20
CA ASP A 90 12.19 -23.42 -13.66
C ASP A 90 11.32 -24.61 -13.23
N LYS A 91 11.93 -25.63 -12.62
CA LYS A 91 11.21 -26.83 -12.20
C LYS A 91 10.38 -26.55 -10.94
N PRO A 92 9.06 -26.79 -10.97
CA PRO A 92 8.24 -26.70 -9.77
C PRO A 92 8.70 -27.65 -8.66
N GLY A 93 8.68 -27.18 -7.42
CA GLY A 93 9.11 -27.97 -6.27
C GLY A 93 9.32 -27.12 -5.02
N ARG A 94 9.76 -27.77 -3.94
CA ARG A 94 10.11 -27.14 -2.67
C ARG A 94 11.62 -27.13 -2.50
N TYR A 95 12.17 -25.97 -2.21
CA TYR A 95 13.61 -25.78 -2.24
C TYR A 95 14.11 -24.98 -1.04
N TYR A 96 15.41 -25.08 -0.78
CA TYR A 96 16.15 -24.16 0.08
C TYR A 96 17.54 -23.89 -0.51
N LEU A 97 18.13 -22.75 -0.16
CA LEU A 97 19.53 -22.47 -0.47
C LEU A 97 20.43 -22.98 0.65
N ALA A 98 21.57 -23.53 0.27
CA ALA A 98 22.63 -23.95 1.18
C ALA A 98 23.92 -23.19 0.86
N VAL A 99 24.53 -22.57 1.90
CA VAL A 99 25.75 -21.77 1.82
C VAL A 99 26.58 -22.04 3.05
N ASN A 100 27.82 -22.49 2.91
CA ASN A 100 28.78 -22.69 4.02
C ASN A 100 28.22 -23.51 5.20
N GLY A 101 27.34 -24.48 4.94
CA GLY A 101 26.72 -25.32 5.95
C GLY A 101 25.43 -24.74 6.59
N GLU A 102 25.08 -23.51 6.29
CA GLU A 102 23.79 -22.90 6.64
C GLU A 102 22.76 -23.16 5.54
N ARG A 103 21.47 -23.06 5.88
CA ARG A 103 20.36 -23.17 4.93
C ARG A 103 19.35 -22.06 5.14
N SER A 104 18.72 -21.60 4.04
CA SER A 104 17.59 -20.70 4.08
C SER A 104 16.33 -21.39 4.63
N TRP A 105 15.29 -20.60 4.80
CA TRP A 105 13.93 -21.13 4.86
C TRP A 105 13.59 -21.91 3.58
N ILE A 106 12.66 -22.87 3.70
CA ILE A 106 12.11 -23.58 2.54
C ILE A 106 11.11 -22.65 1.85
N PHE A 107 11.20 -22.59 0.52
CA PHE A 107 10.28 -21.83 -0.33
C PHE A 107 9.79 -22.71 -1.49
N ASP A 108 8.64 -22.33 -2.05
CA ASP A 108 8.09 -23.00 -3.21
C ASP A 108 8.56 -22.33 -4.51
N VAL A 109 8.75 -23.12 -5.56
CA VAL A 109 8.82 -22.64 -6.95
C VAL A 109 7.63 -23.25 -7.69
N GLN A 110 6.69 -22.42 -8.13
CA GLN A 110 5.51 -22.85 -8.87
C GLN A 110 4.82 -21.68 -9.56
N ASP A 111 3.97 -21.98 -10.54
CA ASP A 111 3.16 -20.96 -11.18
C ASP A 111 2.14 -20.35 -10.21
N ASN A 112 2.01 -19.04 -10.25
CA ASN A 112 1.08 -18.29 -9.41
C ASN A 112 1.31 -18.55 -7.90
N VAL A 113 2.57 -18.68 -7.49
CA VAL A 113 2.92 -19.05 -6.10
C VAL A 113 2.33 -18.09 -5.08
N LEU A 114 2.46 -16.78 -5.30
CA LEU A 114 1.97 -15.78 -4.35
C LEU A 114 0.44 -15.78 -4.28
N GLU A 115 -0.24 -15.84 -5.43
CA GLU A 115 -1.70 -15.92 -5.45
C GLU A 115 -2.21 -17.15 -4.71
N ARG A 116 -1.61 -18.31 -4.95
CA ARG A 116 -2.03 -19.59 -4.33
C ARG A 116 -1.86 -19.58 -2.82
N HIS A 117 -0.79 -18.97 -2.32
CA HIS A 117 -0.45 -19.00 -0.90
C HIS A 117 -1.00 -17.81 -0.10
N THR A 118 -1.28 -16.66 -0.74
CA THR A 118 -1.57 -15.43 0.03
C THR A 118 -2.95 -14.83 -0.23
N LEU A 119 -3.55 -14.97 -1.43
CA LEU A 119 -4.81 -14.30 -1.75
C LEU A 119 -5.95 -14.63 -0.80
N SER A 120 -6.06 -15.89 -0.37
CA SER A 120 -7.14 -16.29 0.53
C SER A 120 -7.10 -15.52 1.84
N ASP A 121 -5.92 -15.38 2.41
CA ASP A 121 -5.74 -14.75 3.71
C ASP A 121 -5.84 -13.23 3.60
N VAL A 122 -5.30 -12.61 2.53
CA VAL A 122 -5.46 -11.17 2.28
C VAL A 122 -6.94 -10.79 2.11
N ILE A 123 -7.71 -11.57 1.35
CA ILE A 123 -9.17 -11.34 1.23
C ILE A 123 -9.87 -11.55 2.58
N TYR A 124 -9.40 -12.52 3.39
CA TYR A 124 -9.94 -12.76 4.72
C TYR A 124 -9.64 -11.60 5.68
N TYR A 125 -8.47 -10.97 5.56
CA TYR A 125 -8.14 -9.77 6.33
C TYR A 125 -9.17 -8.65 6.12
N PHE A 126 -9.49 -8.31 4.87
CA PHE A 126 -10.54 -7.31 4.58
C PHE A 126 -11.89 -7.72 5.19
N LYS A 127 -12.26 -8.99 5.10
CA LYS A 127 -13.47 -9.50 5.74
C LYS A 127 -13.46 -9.29 7.26
N GLY A 128 -12.31 -9.47 7.90
CA GLY A 128 -12.10 -9.25 9.32
C GLY A 128 -12.17 -7.77 9.73
N GLN A 129 -11.83 -6.85 8.81
CA GLN A 129 -11.87 -5.41 9.04
C GLN A 129 -13.25 -4.77 8.78
N ARG A 130 -14.24 -5.52 8.30
CA ARG A 130 -15.60 -4.99 8.11
C ARG A 130 -16.15 -4.38 9.40
N ALA A 131 -16.65 -3.15 9.34
CA ALA A 131 -17.34 -2.52 10.45
C ALA A 131 -18.50 -3.41 10.92
N SER A 132 -18.59 -3.65 12.21
CA SER A 132 -19.53 -4.62 12.77
C SER A 132 -19.90 -4.32 14.23
N GLY A 133 -20.90 -5.04 14.75
CA GLY A 133 -21.25 -5.01 16.17
C GLY A 133 -21.81 -3.68 16.66
N LEU A 134 -21.33 -3.21 17.81
CA LEU A 134 -21.82 -1.99 18.45
C LEU A 134 -21.40 -0.73 17.71
N LEU A 135 -20.24 -0.73 17.06
CA LEU A 135 -19.74 0.41 16.30
C LEU A 135 -20.58 0.60 15.03
N ASP A 136 -20.78 -0.45 14.23
CA ASP A 136 -21.68 -0.39 13.06
C ASP A 136 -23.11 0.03 13.44
N LYS A 137 -23.58 -0.41 14.63
CA LYS A 137 -24.87 0.03 15.15
C LYS A 137 -24.89 1.52 15.46
N ALA A 138 -23.80 2.08 16.03
CA ALA A 138 -23.69 3.51 16.30
C ALA A 138 -23.63 4.31 14.99
N ASP A 139 -22.90 3.83 14.01
CA ASP A 139 -22.72 4.48 12.70
C ASP A 139 -24.01 4.57 11.86
N ARG A 140 -25.07 3.85 12.26
CA ARG A 140 -26.42 3.95 11.65
C ARG A 140 -27.18 5.21 12.02
N THR A 141 -26.77 5.92 13.07
CA THR A 141 -27.51 7.06 13.64
C THR A 141 -26.57 8.18 14.09
N LEU A 142 -25.55 8.46 13.29
CA LEU A 142 -24.61 9.56 13.60
C LEU A 142 -25.31 10.92 13.49
N ALA A 143 -24.96 11.81 14.41
CA ALA A 143 -25.42 13.19 14.31
C ALA A 143 -24.77 13.91 13.12
N TYR A 144 -25.48 14.84 12.51
CA TYR A 144 -24.87 15.75 11.53
C TYR A 144 -23.80 16.63 12.18
N PRO A 145 -22.59 16.74 11.58
CA PRO A 145 -21.49 17.51 12.19
C PRO A 145 -21.78 19.03 12.25
N ASP A 146 -22.70 19.54 11.44
CA ASP A 146 -23.13 20.94 11.43
C ASP A 146 -24.25 21.25 12.45
N GLY A 147 -24.67 20.26 13.25
CA GLY A 147 -25.68 20.40 14.30
C GLY A 147 -27.13 20.47 13.81
N ARG A 148 -27.40 20.30 12.52
CA ARG A 148 -28.79 20.20 12.01
C ARG A 148 -29.50 18.98 12.55
N ALA A 149 -30.83 19.04 12.63
CA ALA A 149 -31.64 17.93 13.12
C ALA A 149 -31.63 16.74 12.17
N GLY A 150 -31.72 15.51 12.74
CA GLY A 150 -31.71 14.25 12.02
C GLY A 150 -30.44 13.44 12.27
N THR A 151 -30.31 12.32 11.58
CA THR A 151 -29.17 11.42 11.69
C THR A 151 -28.73 10.94 10.31
N LEU A 152 -27.46 10.53 10.25
CA LEU A 152 -26.82 9.90 9.08
C LEU A 152 -26.75 8.38 9.32
N ASP A 153 -27.00 7.59 8.30
CA ASP A 153 -26.72 6.15 8.27
C ASP A 153 -25.44 5.92 7.46
N LEU A 154 -24.31 5.84 8.16
CA LEU A 154 -22.98 5.61 7.57
C LEU A 154 -22.43 4.22 7.97
N ARG A 155 -23.31 3.23 8.12
CA ARG A 155 -22.94 1.85 8.44
C ARG A 155 -22.13 1.20 7.32
N GLY A 156 -21.33 0.22 7.69
CA GLY A 156 -20.51 -0.56 6.76
C GLY A 156 -19.10 0.00 6.60
N GLY A 157 -18.44 -0.34 5.51
CA GLY A 157 -17.03 0.00 5.30
C GLY A 157 -16.08 -0.85 6.14
N TRP A 158 -14.80 -0.55 6.03
CA TRP A 158 -13.75 -1.24 6.78
C TRP A 158 -13.08 -0.29 7.76
N TYR A 159 -12.73 -0.82 8.91
CA TYR A 159 -11.87 -0.14 9.86
C TYR A 159 -10.49 0.07 9.26
N ASP A 160 -9.87 1.18 9.59
CA ASP A 160 -8.62 1.67 8.99
C ASP A 160 -7.45 0.69 9.13
N ALA A 161 -7.25 0.20 10.35
CA ALA A 161 -6.21 -0.75 10.68
C ALA A 161 -6.70 -1.74 11.75
N THR A 162 -5.97 -2.81 11.97
CA THR A 162 -6.28 -3.72 13.07
C THR A 162 -6.14 -2.99 14.40
N GLY A 163 -7.25 -2.84 15.12
CA GLY A 163 -7.28 -2.11 16.41
C GLY A 163 -7.54 -0.61 16.30
N ASP A 164 -7.52 -0.04 15.10
CA ASP A 164 -8.03 1.28 14.80
C ASP A 164 -9.40 1.16 14.10
N TYR A 165 -10.42 1.66 14.75
CA TYR A 165 -11.80 1.54 14.30
C TYR A 165 -12.33 2.80 13.60
N GLY A 166 -11.46 3.73 13.25
CA GLY A 166 -11.76 4.80 12.31
C GLY A 166 -12.12 4.22 10.93
N ILE A 167 -12.95 4.92 10.18
CA ILE A 167 -13.28 4.59 8.78
C ILE A 167 -12.93 5.83 7.97
N HIS A 168 -11.95 5.71 7.09
CA HIS A 168 -11.38 6.86 6.39
C HIS A 168 -11.42 6.65 4.87
N LEU A 169 -11.78 7.69 4.13
CA LEU A 169 -11.61 7.70 2.66
C LEU A 169 -10.15 7.94 2.27
N SER A 170 -9.44 8.77 3.03
CA SER A 170 -8.01 8.93 2.93
C SER A 170 -7.41 9.19 4.29
N HIS A 171 -6.12 8.95 4.45
CA HIS A 171 -5.42 9.21 5.69
C HIS A 171 -5.63 10.66 6.13
N GLN A 172 -6.06 10.85 7.37
CA GLN A 172 -6.31 12.18 7.94
C GLN A 172 -4.99 12.91 8.14
N ASN A 173 -4.71 13.83 7.25
CA ASN A 173 -3.51 14.64 7.34
C ASN A 173 -3.78 16.06 6.83
N PRO A 174 -3.42 17.10 7.60
CA PRO A 174 -3.66 18.49 7.20
C PRO A 174 -2.70 18.98 6.11
N THR A 175 -1.77 18.18 5.63
CA THR A 175 -0.82 18.59 4.59
C THR A 175 -1.40 18.41 3.19
N ARG A 176 -0.83 19.12 2.20
CA ARG A 176 -1.27 19.08 0.80
C ARG A 176 -0.85 17.83 0.05
N TYR A 177 0.14 17.11 0.55
CA TYR A 177 0.89 16.11 -0.20
C TYR A 177 0.81 14.71 0.40
N PHE A 178 -0.07 14.53 1.38
CA PHE A 178 -0.15 13.32 2.17
C PHE A 178 -1.59 12.82 2.26
N ASN A 179 -2.17 12.55 1.10
CA ASN A 179 -3.55 12.05 1.01
C ASN A 179 -3.52 10.60 0.52
N THR A 180 -3.11 9.68 1.40
CA THR A 180 -3.13 8.26 1.11
C THR A 180 -4.56 7.78 0.96
N GLN A 181 -4.86 7.12 -0.16
CA GLN A 181 -6.17 6.55 -0.43
C GLN A 181 -6.38 5.30 0.42
N GLN A 182 -7.53 5.18 1.08
CA GLN A 182 -7.80 4.08 2.01
C GLN A 182 -9.02 3.24 1.57
N LEU A 183 -10.17 3.36 2.23
CA LEU A 183 -11.35 2.56 1.94
C LEU A 183 -11.76 2.54 0.45
N PRO A 184 -11.78 3.67 -0.28
CA PRO A 184 -12.11 3.66 -1.70
C PRO A 184 -11.07 2.91 -2.55
N LEU A 185 -9.78 2.99 -2.18
CA LEU A 185 -8.73 2.20 -2.82
C LEU A 185 -8.98 0.70 -2.61
N VAL A 186 -9.36 0.29 -1.40
CA VAL A 186 -9.71 -1.12 -1.12
C VAL A 186 -10.84 -1.58 -2.02
N ALA A 187 -11.96 -0.83 -2.08
CA ALA A 187 -13.10 -1.18 -2.93
C ALA A 187 -12.70 -1.28 -4.41
N TRP A 188 -11.96 -0.30 -4.92
CA TRP A 188 -11.50 -0.30 -6.31
C TRP A 188 -10.52 -1.44 -6.59
N SER A 189 -9.53 -1.66 -5.72
CA SER A 189 -8.51 -2.70 -5.93
C SER A 189 -9.09 -4.12 -5.87
N LEU A 190 -10.08 -4.38 -4.99
CA LEU A 190 -10.79 -5.66 -4.93
C LEU A 190 -11.53 -5.96 -6.24
N LEU A 191 -12.29 -5.00 -6.76
CA LEU A 191 -13.02 -5.15 -8.02
C LEU A 191 -12.06 -5.22 -9.22
N ARG A 192 -10.97 -4.45 -9.21
CA ARG A 192 -9.95 -4.48 -10.26
C ARG A 192 -9.16 -5.79 -10.27
N THR A 193 -8.88 -6.33 -9.08
CA THR A 193 -8.30 -7.67 -8.92
C THR A 193 -9.24 -8.75 -9.44
N TRP A 194 -10.54 -8.63 -9.15
CA TRP A 194 -11.55 -9.51 -9.73
C TRP A 194 -11.45 -9.55 -11.26
N GLN A 195 -11.37 -8.37 -11.92
CA GLN A 195 -11.22 -8.29 -13.38
C GLN A 195 -9.91 -8.92 -13.86
N ALA A 196 -8.82 -8.72 -13.13
CA ALA A 196 -7.53 -9.29 -13.50
C ALA A 196 -7.53 -10.83 -13.44
N LEU A 197 -8.19 -11.41 -12.44
CA LEU A 197 -8.34 -12.86 -12.33
C LEU A 197 -9.35 -13.42 -13.34
N ASP A 198 -10.43 -12.70 -13.63
CA ASP A 198 -11.44 -13.10 -14.61
C ASP A 198 -10.84 -13.21 -16.03
N ALA A 199 -10.01 -12.23 -16.38
CA ALA A 199 -9.30 -12.23 -17.68
C ALA A 199 -8.36 -13.42 -17.89
N ARG A 200 -7.95 -14.12 -16.81
CA ARG A 200 -7.12 -15.32 -16.91
C ARG A 200 -7.91 -16.57 -17.31
N HIS A 201 -9.24 -16.58 -17.17
CA HIS A 201 -10.11 -17.72 -17.41
C HIS A 201 -9.67 -19.01 -16.68
N ASP A 202 -8.99 -18.86 -15.54
CA ASP A 202 -8.51 -19.99 -14.73
C ASP A 202 -9.53 -20.32 -13.62
N ARG A 203 -10.10 -21.53 -13.71
CA ARG A 203 -11.10 -22.04 -12.75
C ARG A 203 -10.59 -22.11 -11.30
N ASN A 204 -9.29 -22.19 -11.11
CA ASN A 204 -8.70 -22.21 -9.76
C ASN A 204 -8.94 -20.90 -8.99
N PHE A 205 -9.25 -19.81 -9.68
CA PHE A 205 -9.52 -18.52 -9.06
C PHE A 205 -11.00 -18.19 -8.85
N HIS A 206 -11.95 -19.05 -9.26
CA HIS A 206 -13.40 -18.76 -9.15
C HIS A 206 -13.84 -18.43 -7.72
N GLU A 207 -13.32 -19.13 -6.71
CA GLU A 207 -13.70 -18.85 -5.33
C GLU A 207 -13.13 -17.52 -4.84
N TYR A 208 -11.91 -17.17 -5.25
CA TYR A 208 -11.34 -15.85 -4.97
C TYR A 208 -12.14 -14.76 -5.66
N GLN A 209 -12.53 -14.93 -6.92
CA GLN A 209 -13.37 -13.98 -7.65
C GLN A 209 -14.69 -13.72 -6.91
N ARG A 210 -15.36 -14.78 -6.45
CA ARG A 210 -16.61 -14.65 -5.69
C ARG A 210 -16.42 -13.84 -4.40
N ARG A 211 -15.33 -14.08 -3.66
CA ARG A 211 -15.02 -13.38 -2.42
C ARG A 211 -14.61 -11.92 -2.68
N LEU A 212 -13.82 -11.67 -3.73
CA LEU A 212 -13.41 -10.33 -4.14
C LEU A 212 -14.61 -9.47 -4.52
N LEU A 213 -15.57 -10.05 -5.23
CA LEU A 213 -16.80 -9.36 -5.62
C LEU A 213 -17.66 -9.02 -4.40
N ASP A 214 -17.85 -9.97 -3.46
CA ASP A 214 -18.56 -9.74 -2.19
C ASP A 214 -17.94 -8.60 -1.38
N GLU A 215 -16.61 -8.61 -1.24
CA GLU A 215 -15.90 -7.55 -0.50
C GLU A 215 -15.95 -6.21 -1.24
N GLY A 216 -15.71 -6.19 -2.55
CA GLY A 216 -15.73 -4.95 -3.34
C GLY A 216 -17.12 -4.28 -3.36
N LEU A 217 -18.20 -5.06 -3.47
CA LEU A 217 -19.57 -4.54 -3.40
C LEU A 217 -19.93 -4.06 -1.99
N PHE A 218 -19.45 -4.74 -0.93
CA PHE A 218 -19.60 -4.24 0.44
C PHE A 218 -19.03 -2.82 0.61
N GLY A 219 -17.85 -2.56 0.04
CA GLY A 219 -17.26 -1.22 0.02
C GLY A 219 -18.06 -0.22 -0.83
N ALA A 220 -18.54 -0.65 -2.00
CA ALA A 220 -19.38 0.20 -2.85
C ALA A 220 -20.69 0.59 -2.16
N ASP A 221 -21.31 -0.33 -1.42
CA ASP A 221 -22.51 -0.06 -0.62
C ASP A 221 -22.26 1.00 0.46
N PHE A 222 -21.12 0.93 1.13
CA PHE A 222 -20.71 1.98 2.07
C PHE A 222 -20.56 3.33 1.36
N LEU A 223 -19.87 3.38 0.23
CA LEU A 223 -19.63 4.62 -0.51
C LEU A 223 -20.93 5.27 -1.01
N VAL A 224 -21.98 4.50 -1.32
CA VAL A 224 -23.32 5.06 -1.62
C VAL A 224 -23.93 5.73 -0.40
N ARG A 225 -23.81 5.12 0.80
CA ARG A 225 -24.32 5.71 2.06
C ARG A 225 -23.52 6.95 2.45
N ASP A 226 -22.22 6.92 2.20
CA ASP A 226 -21.28 7.99 2.54
C ASP A 226 -21.41 9.21 1.61
N LYS A 227 -22.01 9.04 0.41
CA LYS A 227 -22.25 10.09 -0.56
C LYS A 227 -23.34 11.07 -0.05
N ARG A 228 -22.99 12.34 0.04
CA ARG A 228 -23.96 13.39 0.39
C ARG A 228 -24.92 13.67 -0.78
N PRO A 229 -26.20 13.95 -0.51
CA PRO A 229 -27.17 14.24 -1.58
C PRO A 229 -26.76 15.41 -2.48
N ASP A 230 -26.16 16.46 -1.89
CA ASP A 230 -25.84 17.76 -2.50
C ASP A 230 -24.35 18.08 -2.49
N GLY A 231 -23.50 17.07 -2.39
CA GLY A 231 -22.06 17.26 -2.21
C GLY A 231 -21.24 16.05 -2.67
N SER A 232 -20.04 15.93 -2.12
CA SER A 232 -19.14 14.81 -2.29
C SER A 232 -19.43 13.69 -1.26
N PHE A 233 -18.42 13.17 -0.62
CA PHE A 233 -18.49 12.11 0.40
C PHE A 233 -18.11 12.68 1.76
N TRP A 234 -18.60 12.09 2.85
CA TRP A 234 -18.03 12.36 4.16
C TRP A 234 -16.60 11.82 4.21
N GLN A 235 -15.69 12.59 4.80
CA GLN A 235 -14.27 12.24 4.72
C GLN A 235 -13.89 11.08 5.66
N SER A 236 -14.54 11.01 6.83
CA SER A 236 -14.25 9.96 7.81
C SER A 236 -15.36 9.79 8.83
N ILE A 237 -15.34 8.63 9.47
CA ILE A 237 -16.08 8.33 10.69
C ILE A 237 -15.04 8.01 11.76
N ASP A 238 -15.08 8.75 12.85
CA ASP A 238 -14.07 8.72 13.89
C ASP A 238 -14.65 8.50 15.29
N GLY A 239 -13.76 8.44 16.27
CA GLY A 239 -14.07 8.38 17.68
C GLY A 239 -12.84 8.60 18.53
N SER A 240 -13.01 8.86 19.81
CA SER A 240 -11.89 9.04 20.75
C SER A 240 -11.06 7.75 20.83
N GLY A 241 -9.74 7.89 20.83
CA GLY A 241 -8.81 6.79 21.05
C GLY A 241 -9.06 5.60 20.10
N ALA A 242 -8.69 5.72 18.85
CA ALA A 242 -8.87 4.70 17.83
C ALA A 242 -10.35 4.27 17.60
N GLY A 243 -11.33 5.13 17.92
CA GLY A 243 -12.74 4.91 17.61
C GLY A 243 -13.43 3.75 18.35
N LYS A 244 -12.89 3.31 19.49
CA LYS A 244 -13.32 2.09 20.20
C LYS A 244 -14.66 2.16 20.89
N LEU A 245 -15.17 3.36 21.20
CA LEU A 245 -16.39 3.53 21.99
C LEU A 245 -17.55 3.96 21.11
N PRO A 246 -18.67 3.21 21.09
CA PRO A 246 -19.82 3.52 20.26
C PRO A 246 -20.42 4.92 20.47
N GLN A 247 -20.39 5.42 21.70
CA GLN A 247 -20.93 6.73 22.04
C GLN A 247 -20.08 7.91 21.55
N ASP A 248 -18.82 7.66 21.19
CA ASP A 248 -17.89 8.68 20.74
C ASP A 248 -17.85 8.78 19.20
N ARG A 249 -18.55 7.87 18.51
CA ARG A 249 -18.58 7.84 17.05
C ARG A 249 -19.21 9.09 16.46
N HIS A 250 -18.55 9.70 15.51
CA HIS A 250 -19.00 10.93 14.84
C HIS A 250 -18.40 11.04 13.43
N VAL A 251 -18.96 11.92 12.63
CA VAL A 251 -18.31 12.31 11.36
C VAL A 251 -17.05 13.09 11.69
N GLY A 252 -15.91 12.61 11.21
CA GLY A 252 -14.60 13.15 11.55
C GLY A 252 -14.41 14.58 11.06
N ASP A 253 -13.75 15.39 11.87
CA ASP A 253 -13.33 16.74 11.48
C ASP A 253 -12.09 16.65 10.58
N PRO A 254 -12.16 17.04 9.29
CA PRO A 254 -11.01 17.03 8.39
C PRO A 254 -9.88 17.97 8.84
N ASN A 255 -10.15 18.80 9.82
CA ASN A 255 -9.16 19.69 10.44
C ASN A 255 -8.64 19.14 11.78
N TRP A 256 -8.80 17.84 12.01
CA TRP A 256 -8.27 17.21 13.20
C TRP A 256 -6.81 17.61 13.41
N ARG A 257 -6.56 18.21 14.58
CA ARG A 257 -5.25 18.75 14.94
C ARG A 257 -4.44 17.65 15.60
N THR A 258 -3.66 16.91 14.86
CA THR A 258 -2.54 16.20 15.46
C THR A 258 -1.56 17.24 16.01
N GLN A 259 -1.62 17.48 17.29
CA GLN A 259 -0.47 18.04 18.00
C GLN A 259 0.55 16.90 18.14
N ILE A 260 1.29 16.60 17.09
CA ILE A 260 2.52 15.84 17.26
C ILE A 260 3.44 16.75 18.08
N LYS A 261 3.73 16.35 19.31
CA LYS A 261 4.82 16.94 20.07
C LYS A 261 6.08 16.66 19.27
N GLN A 262 6.59 17.68 18.61
CA GLN A 262 7.83 17.61 17.88
C GLN A 262 8.92 17.11 18.80
N LYS A 263 9.61 16.03 18.43
CA LYS A 263 10.86 15.66 19.10
C LYS A 263 11.91 16.73 18.76
N PRO A 264 12.91 16.98 19.61
CA PRO A 264 14.00 17.89 19.27
C PRO A 264 14.59 17.52 17.89
N GLY A 265 14.61 18.48 16.97
CA GLY A 265 15.06 18.26 15.59
C GLY A 265 13.93 17.99 14.58
N ASP A 266 12.72 17.70 15.03
CA ASP A 266 11.56 17.58 14.14
C ASP A 266 11.14 18.99 13.66
N THR A 267 11.07 19.15 12.35
CA THR A 267 10.85 20.46 11.71
C THR A 267 9.49 20.60 11.07
N THR A 268 8.58 19.63 11.26
CA THR A 268 7.28 19.59 10.58
C THR A 268 6.32 20.65 11.11
N GLU A 269 5.86 21.52 10.23
CA GLU A 269 4.74 22.41 10.47
C GLU A 269 3.47 21.85 9.87
N TYR A 270 2.43 21.68 10.68
CA TYR A 270 1.11 21.33 10.19
C TYR A 270 0.37 22.59 9.72
N ILE A 271 -0.12 22.57 8.49
CA ILE A 271 -1.01 23.61 7.99
C ILE A 271 -2.40 23.27 8.55
N GLN A 272 -2.81 24.01 9.61
CA GLN A 272 -4.15 23.89 10.15
C GLN A 272 -5.08 24.84 9.43
N GLN A 273 -6.17 24.31 8.89
CA GLN A 273 -7.31 25.13 8.45
C GLN A 273 -8.55 24.67 9.22
N PRO A 274 -9.28 25.58 9.88
CA PRO A 274 -10.55 25.21 10.51
C PRO A 274 -11.58 24.85 9.44
N ALA A 275 -12.37 23.80 9.69
CA ALA A 275 -13.51 23.45 8.87
C ALA A 275 -14.45 24.67 8.74
N ARG A 276 -14.73 25.11 7.54
CA ARG A 276 -15.54 26.29 7.28
C ARG A 276 -16.55 26.02 6.16
N GLY A 277 -17.78 26.48 6.39
CA GLY A 277 -18.85 26.41 5.40
C GLY A 277 -19.56 25.05 5.34
N PRO A 278 -20.53 24.93 4.45
CA PRO A 278 -21.44 23.78 4.38
C PRO A 278 -20.76 22.48 3.91
N HIS A 279 -19.57 22.57 3.30
CA HIS A 279 -18.83 21.44 2.74
C HIS A 279 -17.58 21.07 3.54
N ALA A 280 -17.48 21.54 4.79
CA ALA A 280 -16.28 21.42 5.63
C ALA A 280 -15.84 19.99 5.97
N TYR A 281 -16.76 19.02 5.90
CA TYR A 281 -16.51 17.62 6.22
C TYR A 281 -16.47 16.73 4.97
N GLU A 282 -16.38 17.33 3.80
CA GLU A 282 -16.43 16.61 2.54
C GLU A 282 -15.06 16.32 1.95
N ALA A 283 -14.95 15.16 1.31
CA ALA A 283 -13.75 14.74 0.61
C ALA A 283 -13.61 15.47 -0.73
N SER A 284 -12.42 16.07 -0.97
CA SER A 284 -11.97 16.49 -2.30
C SER A 284 -11.58 15.30 -3.18
N PHE A 285 -11.22 15.52 -4.45
CA PHE A 285 -10.67 14.45 -5.29
C PHE A 285 -9.51 13.73 -4.60
N ARG A 286 -8.52 14.47 -4.07
CA ARG A 286 -7.35 13.89 -3.39
C ARG A 286 -7.66 13.28 -2.03
N ALA A 287 -8.70 13.72 -1.35
CA ALA A 287 -9.06 13.24 -0.02
C ALA A 287 -9.96 11.99 -0.04
N GLY A 288 -9.89 11.19 -1.10
CA GLY A 288 -10.63 9.95 -1.26
C GLY A 288 -11.82 10.05 -2.21
N GLY A 289 -12.33 11.25 -2.51
CA GLY A 289 -13.52 11.42 -3.36
C GLY A 289 -13.30 10.88 -4.78
N GLY A 290 -12.13 11.11 -5.39
CA GLY A 290 -11.85 10.60 -6.74
C GLY A 290 -11.79 9.07 -6.79
N MET A 291 -11.13 8.44 -5.82
CA MET A 291 -11.10 6.97 -5.73
C MET A 291 -12.47 6.38 -5.40
N ALA A 292 -13.29 7.06 -4.59
CA ALA A 292 -14.66 6.63 -4.30
C ALA A 292 -15.52 6.63 -5.58
N ILE A 293 -15.41 7.66 -6.40
CA ILE A 293 -16.08 7.73 -7.71
C ILE A 293 -15.61 6.58 -8.61
N ALA A 294 -14.30 6.33 -8.69
CA ALA A 294 -13.74 5.26 -9.50
C ALA A 294 -14.26 3.88 -9.04
N ALA A 295 -14.28 3.64 -7.73
CA ALA A 295 -14.78 2.38 -7.17
C ALA A 295 -16.29 2.17 -7.46
N LEU A 296 -17.11 3.21 -7.29
CA LEU A 296 -18.55 3.17 -7.57
C LEU A 296 -18.84 2.96 -9.07
N ALA A 297 -18.13 3.69 -9.94
CA ALA A 297 -18.28 3.53 -11.38
C ALA A 297 -17.86 2.13 -11.85
N LEU A 298 -16.79 1.57 -11.27
CA LEU A 298 -16.38 0.19 -11.52
C LEU A 298 -17.42 -0.81 -11.00
N ALA A 299 -17.94 -0.64 -9.77
CA ALA A 299 -18.98 -1.48 -9.19
C ALA A 299 -20.26 -1.51 -10.05
N SER A 300 -20.63 -0.38 -10.67
CA SER A 300 -21.80 -0.30 -11.55
C SER A 300 -21.69 -1.19 -12.80
N ARG A 301 -20.50 -1.61 -13.17
CA ARG A 301 -20.21 -2.47 -14.33
C ARG A 301 -20.13 -3.95 -13.97
N MET A 302 -20.09 -4.29 -12.69
CA MET A 302 -20.05 -5.69 -12.26
C MET A 302 -21.40 -6.36 -12.51
N ASP A 303 -21.38 -7.65 -12.83
CA ASP A 303 -22.62 -8.43 -13.03
C ASP A 303 -23.16 -8.95 -11.68
N ALA A 304 -23.25 -8.05 -10.71
CA ALA A 304 -23.78 -8.31 -9.37
C ALA A 304 -24.18 -6.99 -8.71
N GLU A 305 -24.97 -7.08 -7.65
CA GLU A 305 -25.43 -5.95 -6.84
C GLU A 305 -25.23 -6.30 -5.35
N GLY A 306 -24.95 -5.27 -4.53
CA GLY A 306 -24.95 -5.39 -3.08
C GLY A 306 -26.29 -4.96 -2.48
N ASP A 307 -26.25 -4.10 -1.45
CA ASP A 307 -27.45 -3.46 -0.88
C ASP A 307 -28.07 -2.44 -1.85
N PHE A 308 -27.28 -1.89 -2.77
CA PHE A 308 -27.70 -0.93 -3.78
C PHE A 308 -27.58 -1.51 -5.18
N SER A 309 -28.41 -0.98 -6.08
CA SER A 309 -28.38 -1.38 -7.48
C SER A 309 -27.18 -0.78 -8.23
N ARG A 310 -26.80 -1.40 -9.34
CA ARG A 310 -25.79 -0.89 -10.27
C ARG A 310 -26.07 0.56 -10.71
N LYS A 311 -27.37 0.92 -10.85
CA LYS A 311 -27.81 2.29 -11.18
C LYS A 311 -27.54 3.26 -10.01
N ASP A 312 -27.69 2.81 -8.77
CA ASP A 312 -27.41 3.64 -7.61
C ASP A 312 -25.91 3.93 -7.48
N TYR A 313 -25.06 2.90 -7.71
CA TYR A 313 -23.60 3.10 -7.78
C TYR A 313 -23.21 4.12 -8.83
N LEU A 314 -23.74 3.97 -10.06
CA LEU A 314 -23.41 4.87 -11.15
C LEU A 314 -23.88 6.30 -10.87
N ARG A 315 -25.12 6.48 -10.40
CA ARG A 315 -25.67 7.79 -10.05
C ARG A 315 -24.83 8.48 -8.99
N ALA A 316 -24.47 7.78 -7.92
CA ALA A 316 -23.63 8.33 -6.85
C ALA A 316 -22.27 8.79 -7.39
N ALA A 317 -21.64 7.98 -8.27
CA ALA A 317 -20.38 8.33 -8.92
C ALA A 317 -20.49 9.59 -9.80
N GLU A 318 -21.51 9.64 -10.68
CA GLU A 318 -21.73 10.76 -11.59
C GLU A 318 -22.00 12.07 -10.84
N ASP A 319 -22.88 12.04 -9.84
CA ASP A 319 -23.24 13.21 -9.05
C ASP A 319 -22.05 13.73 -8.26
N ALA A 320 -21.25 12.85 -7.65
CA ALA A 320 -20.04 13.23 -6.93
C ALA A 320 -18.99 13.83 -7.87
N TYR A 321 -18.78 13.26 -9.06
CA TYR A 321 -17.82 13.82 -10.02
C TYR A 321 -18.21 15.22 -10.46
N ARG A 322 -19.48 15.43 -10.84
CA ARG A 322 -19.97 16.76 -11.26
C ARG A 322 -19.80 17.80 -10.15
N PHE A 323 -20.08 17.41 -8.91
CA PHE A 323 -19.85 18.27 -7.75
C PHE A 323 -18.36 18.61 -7.58
N LEU A 324 -17.50 17.62 -7.57
CA LEU A 324 -16.06 17.84 -7.36
C LEU A 324 -15.41 18.60 -8.53
N ASP A 325 -15.81 18.36 -9.77
CA ASP A 325 -15.27 19.10 -10.91
C ASP A 325 -15.55 20.61 -10.81
N ALA A 326 -16.68 20.99 -10.18
CA ALA A 326 -17.05 22.38 -9.95
C ALA A 326 -16.45 22.99 -8.66
N HIS A 327 -16.25 22.19 -7.61
CA HIS A 327 -16.02 22.68 -6.24
C HIS A 327 -14.73 22.17 -5.59
N ASN A 328 -13.91 21.36 -6.26
CA ASN A 328 -12.74 20.73 -5.65
C ASN A 328 -11.82 21.72 -4.92
N GLY A 329 -11.57 22.88 -5.52
CA GLY A 329 -10.74 23.92 -4.92
C GLY A 329 -11.27 24.44 -3.56
N GLU A 330 -12.57 24.37 -3.33
CA GLU A 330 -13.19 24.78 -2.05
C GLU A 330 -12.94 23.75 -0.93
N LEU A 331 -12.64 22.50 -1.33
CA LEU A 331 -12.43 21.37 -0.44
C LEU A 331 -10.93 21.05 -0.20
N THR A 332 -10.05 21.74 -0.90
CA THR A 332 -8.61 21.60 -0.70
C THR A 332 -8.07 22.66 0.23
N ASN A 333 -7.04 22.34 1.00
CA ASN A 333 -6.46 23.25 1.99
C ASN A 333 -5.66 24.43 1.39
N ASP A 334 -5.47 24.45 0.08
CA ASP A 334 -4.74 25.51 -0.66
C ASP A 334 -5.50 26.09 -1.85
N GLY A 335 -6.73 25.64 -2.09
CA GLY A 335 -7.57 26.12 -3.19
C GLY A 335 -7.13 25.66 -4.58
N LYS A 336 -6.26 24.64 -4.69
CA LYS A 336 -5.65 24.21 -5.95
C LYS A 336 -5.65 22.70 -6.11
N ASP A 337 -5.74 22.25 -7.35
CA ASP A 337 -5.44 20.86 -7.69
C ASP A 337 -3.92 20.59 -7.60
N ASN A 338 -3.56 19.42 -7.12
CA ASN A 338 -2.20 18.88 -7.20
C ASN A 338 -2.18 17.55 -7.96
N ILE A 339 -1.05 16.84 -7.99
CA ILE A 339 -0.94 15.57 -8.72
C ILE A 339 -1.95 14.53 -8.21
N ILE A 340 -2.26 14.54 -6.91
CA ILE A 340 -3.20 13.58 -6.30
C ILE A 340 -4.62 13.82 -6.83
N ASP A 341 -5.04 15.08 -6.91
CA ASP A 341 -6.33 15.41 -7.54
C ASP A 341 -6.37 14.96 -9.00
N ASP A 342 -5.28 15.20 -9.75
CA ASP A 342 -5.25 14.88 -11.18
C ASP A 342 -5.35 13.37 -11.44
N TYR A 343 -4.58 12.52 -10.73
CA TYR A 343 -4.66 11.08 -10.97
C TYR A 343 -5.95 10.45 -10.41
N CYS A 344 -6.46 10.92 -9.27
CA CYS A 344 -7.72 10.45 -8.73
C CYS A 344 -8.91 10.83 -9.63
N ALA A 345 -8.97 12.08 -10.10
CA ALA A 345 -10.02 12.52 -11.00
C ALA A 345 -9.91 11.87 -12.40
N LEU A 346 -8.68 11.59 -12.88
CA LEU A 346 -8.48 10.84 -14.11
C LEU A 346 -9.05 9.44 -14.01
N LEU A 347 -8.69 8.69 -12.98
CA LEU A 347 -9.18 7.33 -12.78
C LEU A 347 -10.70 7.30 -12.65
N ALA A 348 -11.28 8.25 -11.91
CA ALA A 348 -12.73 8.43 -11.79
C ALA A 348 -13.40 8.65 -13.16
N ALA A 349 -12.88 9.57 -13.98
CA ALA A 349 -13.44 9.87 -15.30
C ALA A 349 -13.31 8.67 -16.27
N VAL A 350 -12.20 7.92 -16.19
CA VAL A 350 -12.01 6.71 -16.99
C VAL A 350 -13.06 5.66 -16.66
N GLU A 351 -13.30 5.38 -15.37
CA GLU A 351 -14.29 4.37 -14.97
C GLU A 351 -15.72 4.83 -15.28
N LEU A 352 -16.03 6.12 -15.14
CA LEU A 352 -17.32 6.69 -15.57
C LEU A 352 -17.54 6.55 -17.08
N TYR A 353 -16.52 6.81 -17.90
CA TYR A 353 -16.63 6.60 -19.34
C TYR A 353 -16.84 5.13 -19.68
N ARG A 354 -16.11 4.22 -19.04
CA ARG A 354 -16.30 2.77 -19.24
C ARG A 354 -17.70 2.31 -18.86
N ALA A 355 -18.30 2.92 -17.84
CA ALA A 355 -19.65 2.58 -17.37
C ALA A 355 -20.76 3.12 -18.27
N THR A 356 -20.57 4.29 -18.88
CA THR A 356 -21.65 5.01 -19.57
C THR A 356 -21.47 5.14 -21.08
N GLN A 357 -20.23 5.11 -21.57
CA GLN A 357 -19.84 5.48 -22.94
C GLN A 357 -20.21 6.93 -23.30
N ASP A 358 -20.47 7.79 -22.31
CA ASP A 358 -20.78 9.20 -22.55
C ASP A 358 -19.49 9.99 -22.84
N ALA A 359 -19.48 10.67 -23.99
CA ALA A 359 -18.34 11.44 -24.45
C ALA A 359 -17.91 12.58 -23.50
N SER A 360 -18.80 13.03 -22.62
CA SER A 360 -18.46 14.06 -21.61
C SER A 360 -17.42 13.53 -20.62
N TRP A 361 -17.53 12.28 -20.19
CA TRP A 361 -16.56 11.65 -19.30
C TRP A 361 -15.21 11.39 -19.98
N ARG A 362 -15.25 11.02 -21.28
CA ARG A 362 -14.02 10.94 -22.06
C ARG A 362 -13.31 12.31 -22.13
N LYS A 363 -14.06 13.38 -22.40
CA LYS A 363 -13.50 14.74 -22.41
C LYS A 363 -12.91 15.12 -21.05
N ALA A 364 -13.57 14.76 -19.94
CA ALA A 364 -13.05 14.97 -18.59
C ALA A 364 -11.74 14.19 -18.38
N ALA A 365 -11.71 12.90 -18.76
CA ALA A 365 -10.51 12.07 -18.69
C ALA A 365 -9.36 12.64 -19.53
N ASP A 366 -9.65 13.08 -20.77
CA ASP A 366 -8.67 13.72 -21.66
C ASP A 366 -8.02 14.94 -20.99
N GLY A 367 -8.83 15.81 -20.38
CA GLY A 367 -8.34 17.00 -19.68
C GLY A 367 -7.50 16.69 -18.44
N ARG A 368 -7.90 15.68 -17.65
CA ARG A 368 -7.12 15.24 -16.46
C ARG A 368 -5.84 14.52 -16.86
N ALA A 369 -5.85 13.72 -17.90
CA ALA A 369 -4.66 13.08 -18.46
C ALA A 369 -3.64 14.12 -18.97
N ASP A 370 -4.09 15.17 -19.67
CA ASP A 370 -3.22 16.24 -20.13
C ASP A 370 -2.55 16.98 -18.95
N LYS A 371 -3.31 17.27 -17.88
CA LYS A 371 -2.77 17.86 -16.65
C LYS A 371 -1.73 16.94 -15.99
N LEU A 372 -2.04 15.66 -15.83
CA LEU A 372 -1.14 14.69 -15.21
C LEU A 372 0.15 14.51 -16.03
N MET A 373 0.05 14.33 -17.35
CA MET A 373 1.23 14.23 -18.22
C MET A 373 2.12 15.48 -18.19
N ALA A 374 1.53 16.67 -18.01
CA ALA A 374 2.28 17.92 -17.86
C ALA A 374 3.03 18.05 -16.52
N ARG A 375 2.82 17.12 -15.60
CA ARG A 375 3.58 17.06 -14.33
C ARG A 375 4.89 16.31 -14.44
N LEU A 376 5.18 15.66 -15.55
CA LEU A 376 6.51 15.08 -15.79
C LEU A 376 7.46 16.21 -16.19
N VAL A 377 8.50 16.45 -15.38
CA VAL A 377 9.36 17.64 -15.50
C VAL A 377 10.82 17.33 -15.26
N ASP A 378 11.67 18.29 -15.64
CA ASP A 378 13.09 18.32 -15.39
C ASP A 378 13.45 19.46 -14.46
N HIS A 379 14.23 19.20 -13.41
CA HIS A 379 14.75 20.24 -12.53
C HIS A 379 15.91 19.72 -11.66
N GLY A 380 16.86 20.59 -11.34
CA GLY A 380 17.94 20.33 -10.37
C GLY A 380 18.87 19.16 -10.73
N GLY A 381 19.02 18.87 -12.02
CA GLY A 381 19.82 17.75 -12.51
C GLY A 381 19.07 16.42 -12.57
N TYR A 382 17.80 16.40 -12.18
CA TYR A 382 16.90 15.26 -12.33
C TYR A 382 15.97 15.49 -13.52
N HIS A 383 15.69 14.44 -14.27
CA HIS A 383 14.88 14.46 -15.47
C HIS A 383 13.71 13.48 -15.34
N ASP A 384 12.58 13.83 -15.96
CA ASP A 384 11.44 12.91 -16.10
C ASP A 384 10.83 12.43 -14.77
N TYR A 385 10.85 13.26 -13.75
CA TYR A 385 10.19 12.97 -12.49
C TYR A 385 8.83 13.66 -12.38
N TRP A 386 7.91 13.08 -11.63
CA TRP A 386 6.61 13.68 -11.34
C TRP A 386 6.75 14.83 -10.35
N ARG A 387 6.26 16.02 -10.71
CA ARG A 387 6.10 17.13 -9.76
C ARG A 387 4.76 17.04 -9.04
N ALA A 388 4.74 17.33 -7.74
CA ALA A 388 3.56 17.24 -6.90
C ALA A 388 2.57 18.40 -7.11
N ASP A 389 3.08 19.62 -7.32
CA ASP A 389 2.33 20.88 -7.42
C ASP A 389 2.68 21.67 -8.70
N ASP A 390 2.35 22.96 -8.73
CA ASP A 390 2.68 23.85 -9.84
C ASP A 390 4.17 24.26 -9.87
N GLY A 391 4.92 23.98 -8.79
CA GLY A 391 6.35 24.20 -8.70
C GLY A 391 7.17 23.03 -9.23
N VAL A 392 8.30 22.78 -8.58
CA VAL A 392 9.27 21.71 -8.92
C VAL A 392 9.43 20.68 -7.80
N ARG A 393 8.54 20.69 -6.81
CA ARG A 393 8.56 19.70 -5.74
C ARG A 393 8.31 18.32 -6.33
N PRO A 394 9.20 17.34 -6.11
CA PRO A 394 8.94 15.99 -6.58
C PRO A 394 7.73 15.38 -5.86
N PHE A 395 7.02 14.53 -6.57
CA PHE A 395 6.00 13.70 -5.97
C PHE A 395 6.66 12.50 -5.33
N PHE A 396 6.74 12.51 -4.02
CA PHE A 396 7.11 11.35 -3.21
C PHE A 396 5.97 11.07 -2.23
N HIS A 397 5.61 9.80 -2.11
CA HIS A 397 4.40 9.41 -1.39
C HIS A 397 4.63 8.12 -0.60
N PRO A 398 4.21 8.03 0.66
CA PRO A 398 4.48 6.86 1.51
C PRO A 398 3.63 5.62 1.16
N SER A 399 2.60 5.77 0.32
CA SER A 399 1.67 4.72 -0.07
C SER A 399 1.47 4.65 -1.59
N ASP A 400 0.91 5.70 -2.19
CA ASP A 400 0.31 5.66 -3.52
C ASP A 400 1.24 6.11 -4.65
N ALA A 401 2.55 5.90 -4.49
CA ALA A 401 3.57 6.36 -5.44
C ALA A 401 3.35 5.84 -6.87
N GLY A 402 2.72 4.68 -7.03
CA GLY A 402 2.38 4.11 -8.34
C GLY A 402 1.14 4.69 -9.02
N LEU A 403 0.28 5.44 -8.29
CA LEU A 403 -1.02 5.91 -8.83
C LEU A 403 -0.93 6.79 -10.08
N PRO A 404 0.05 7.69 -10.26
CA PRO A 404 0.17 8.43 -11.51
C PRO A 404 0.30 7.53 -12.73
N VAL A 405 1.11 6.47 -12.62
CA VAL A 405 1.29 5.46 -13.67
C VAL A 405 0.02 4.64 -13.86
N VAL A 406 -0.58 4.13 -12.79
CA VAL A 406 -1.81 3.34 -12.81
C VAL A 406 -2.93 4.10 -13.53
N ALA A 407 -3.16 5.36 -13.17
CA ALA A 407 -4.23 6.18 -13.77
C ALA A 407 -4.01 6.39 -15.28
N LEU A 408 -2.77 6.64 -15.72
CA LEU A 408 -2.45 6.78 -17.15
C LEU A 408 -2.57 5.44 -17.89
N VAL A 409 -2.17 4.32 -17.30
CA VAL A 409 -2.35 2.99 -17.90
C VAL A 409 -3.84 2.69 -18.08
N GLU A 410 -4.66 2.92 -17.05
CA GLU A 410 -6.11 2.72 -17.17
C GLU A 410 -6.73 3.64 -18.25
N TYR A 411 -6.22 4.85 -18.40
CA TYR A 411 -6.69 5.78 -19.43
C TYR A 411 -6.34 5.32 -20.86
N THR A 412 -5.26 4.56 -21.09
CA THR A 412 -4.88 4.09 -22.45
C THR A 412 -6.01 3.36 -23.15
N SER A 413 -6.84 2.62 -22.41
CA SER A 413 -7.93 1.81 -22.96
C SER A 413 -9.05 2.63 -23.63
N ILE A 414 -9.13 3.92 -23.34
CA ILE A 414 -10.15 4.83 -23.89
C ILE A 414 -9.54 5.95 -24.72
N ALA A 415 -8.22 6.11 -24.71
CA ALA A 415 -7.50 7.13 -25.46
C ALA A 415 -7.47 6.82 -26.96
N ASP A 416 -7.42 7.86 -27.81
CA ASP A 416 -7.12 7.68 -29.23
C ASP A 416 -5.63 7.36 -29.48
N ASP A 417 -5.28 6.94 -30.68
CA ASP A 417 -3.92 6.48 -31.04
C ASP A 417 -2.84 7.55 -30.76
N SER A 418 -3.15 8.83 -31.01
CA SER A 418 -2.21 9.93 -30.74
C SER A 418 -1.94 10.10 -29.25
N ARG A 419 -2.99 10.02 -28.44
CA ARG A 419 -2.88 10.08 -26.97
C ARG A 419 -2.19 8.84 -26.41
N GLN A 420 -2.50 7.66 -26.93
CA GLN A 420 -1.81 6.41 -26.52
C GLN A 420 -0.30 6.50 -26.77
N ALA A 421 0.14 7.01 -27.92
CA ALA A 421 1.56 7.22 -28.19
C ALA A 421 2.21 8.18 -27.20
N ARG A 422 1.55 9.29 -26.88
CA ARG A 422 2.03 10.28 -25.88
C ARG A 422 2.07 9.70 -24.47
N ILE A 423 1.03 8.98 -24.06
CA ILE A 423 0.99 8.31 -22.75
C ILE A 423 2.15 7.31 -22.64
N ARG A 424 2.36 6.51 -23.66
CA ARG A 424 3.45 5.54 -23.70
C ARG A 424 4.82 6.20 -23.53
N ASP A 425 5.06 7.34 -24.20
CA ASP A 425 6.30 8.11 -24.04
C ASP A 425 6.47 8.60 -22.58
N VAL A 426 5.43 9.22 -22.01
CA VAL A 426 5.43 9.72 -20.63
C VAL A 426 5.66 8.58 -19.63
N LEU A 427 4.98 7.46 -19.77
CA LEU A 427 5.15 6.29 -18.91
C LEU A 427 6.55 5.70 -19.03
N ARG A 428 7.09 5.61 -20.26
CA ARG A 428 8.45 5.16 -20.50
C ARG A 428 9.48 5.99 -19.74
N ARG A 429 9.37 7.30 -19.84
CA ARG A 429 10.29 8.25 -19.24
C ARG A 429 10.19 8.23 -17.71
N SER A 430 8.98 8.28 -17.16
CA SER A 430 8.79 8.25 -15.70
C SER A 430 9.25 6.92 -15.08
N LEU A 431 8.94 5.79 -15.71
CA LEU A 431 9.38 4.48 -15.21
C LEU A 431 10.89 4.27 -15.37
N ALA A 432 11.50 4.80 -16.45
CA ALA A 432 12.95 4.79 -16.60
C ALA A 432 13.63 5.61 -15.49
N PHE A 433 13.05 6.75 -15.09
CA PHE A 433 13.52 7.52 -13.94
C PHE A 433 13.46 6.70 -12.63
N GLU A 434 12.37 6.01 -12.35
CA GLU A 434 12.22 5.15 -11.16
C GLU A 434 13.26 4.02 -11.13
N LEU A 435 13.48 3.35 -12.26
CA LEU A 435 14.50 2.32 -12.40
C LEU A 435 15.90 2.88 -12.17
N GLN A 436 16.21 4.04 -12.76
CA GLN A 436 17.50 4.72 -12.61
C GLN A 436 17.72 5.17 -11.16
N ALA A 437 16.74 5.83 -10.54
CA ALA A 437 16.82 6.27 -9.14
C ALA A 437 17.06 5.09 -8.17
N THR A 438 16.47 3.94 -8.49
CA THR A 438 16.65 2.69 -7.73
C THR A 438 18.05 2.10 -7.90
N ALA A 439 18.67 2.26 -9.08
CA ALA A 439 19.96 1.67 -9.43
C ALA A 439 21.17 2.60 -9.24
N ASP A 440 20.99 3.88 -8.87
CA ASP A 440 22.06 4.88 -8.80
C ASP A 440 23.01 4.72 -7.58
N THR A 441 22.77 3.71 -6.75
CA THR A 441 23.63 3.34 -5.61
C THR A 441 23.68 1.82 -5.44
N ALA A 442 24.60 1.34 -4.60
CA ALA A 442 24.62 -0.05 -4.18
C ALA A 442 23.27 -0.43 -3.54
N ASN A 443 22.53 -1.32 -4.20
CA ASN A 443 21.18 -1.71 -3.81
C ASN A 443 20.89 -3.16 -4.26
N PRO A 444 21.56 -4.15 -3.65
CA PRO A 444 21.40 -5.55 -4.05
C PRO A 444 19.96 -6.06 -3.94
N PHE A 445 19.15 -5.50 -3.02
CA PHE A 445 17.75 -5.86 -2.87
C PHE A 445 16.86 -5.35 -4.01
N GLY A 446 17.31 -4.37 -4.79
CA GLY A 446 16.48 -3.68 -5.77
C GLY A 446 15.29 -2.95 -5.12
N LEU A 447 15.42 -2.53 -3.85
CA LEU A 447 14.40 -1.78 -3.13
C LEU A 447 14.16 -0.43 -3.81
N ALA A 448 12.92 -0.11 -4.10
CA ALA A 448 12.54 1.14 -4.75
C ALA A 448 13.00 2.36 -3.96
N ARG A 449 13.67 3.29 -4.66
CA ARG A 449 14.08 4.59 -4.13
C ARG A 449 13.20 5.69 -4.71
N GLN A 450 13.22 6.86 -4.13
CA GLN A 450 12.35 7.97 -4.52
C GLN A 450 13.11 9.30 -4.48
N LEU A 451 12.80 10.21 -5.40
CA LEU A 451 13.30 11.58 -5.36
C LEU A 451 12.51 12.37 -4.32
N VAL A 452 13.19 12.91 -3.34
CA VAL A 452 12.61 13.68 -2.24
C VAL A 452 13.16 15.09 -2.18
N ARG A 453 12.47 15.97 -1.47
CA ARG A 453 12.88 17.35 -1.23
C ARG A 453 12.81 17.66 0.26
N ASP A 454 13.89 18.21 0.80
CA ASP A 454 13.90 18.75 2.15
C ASP A 454 13.25 20.16 2.23
N ARG A 455 13.09 20.68 3.44
CA ARG A 455 12.52 22.02 3.66
C ARG A 455 13.33 23.15 3.05
N GLN A 456 14.63 22.96 2.88
CA GLN A 456 15.50 23.93 2.25
C GLN A 456 15.40 23.90 0.71
N GLY A 457 14.59 22.99 0.18
CA GLY A 457 14.38 22.83 -1.26
C GLY A 457 15.41 21.95 -1.95
N LYS A 458 16.33 21.30 -1.21
CA LYS A 458 17.35 20.43 -1.78
C LYS A 458 16.74 19.09 -2.20
N LEU A 459 17.01 18.70 -3.44
CA LEU A 459 16.61 17.41 -3.99
C LEU A 459 17.67 16.34 -3.68
N ARG A 460 17.19 15.14 -3.36
CA ARG A 460 18.01 13.93 -3.20
C ARG A 460 17.20 12.68 -3.44
N VAL A 461 17.85 11.59 -3.82
CA VAL A 461 17.23 10.27 -3.90
C VAL A 461 17.40 9.57 -2.56
N ALA A 462 16.33 8.99 -2.02
CA ALA A 462 16.30 8.32 -0.72
C ALA A 462 15.59 6.96 -0.82
N PHE A 463 15.92 6.03 0.07
CA PHE A 463 15.19 4.76 0.19
C PHE A 463 13.81 4.95 0.82
N PHE A 464 13.72 5.82 1.82
CA PHE A 464 12.53 6.00 2.63
C PHE A 464 12.03 7.45 2.59
N PHE A 465 10.83 7.67 3.11
CA PHE A 465 10.22 8.99 3.20
C PHE A 465 11.08 9.92 4.11
N PRO A 466 11.32 11.18 3.71
CA PRO A 466 12.21 12.07 4.44
C PRO A 466 11.57 12.58 5.74
N HIS A 467 12.39 12.73 6.78
CA HIS A 467 11.96 13.30 8.06
C HIS A 467 11.86 14.82 8.04
N ASP A 468 12.60 15.47 7.15
CA ASP A 468 12.76 16.93 7.07
C ASP A 468 11.98 17.59 5.94
N SER A 469 10.88 16.97 5.48
CA SER A 469 10.04 17.55 4.43
C SER A 469 8.97 18.47 4.99
N GLU A 470 8.37 19.28 4.11
CA GLU A 470 7.19 20.12 4.42
C GLU A 470 5.89 19.34 4.56
N ALA A 471 5.88 18.07 4.18
CA ALA A 471 4.78 17.15 4.45
C ALA A 471 4.86 16.65 5.90
N ALA A 472 3.81 16.03 6.40
CA ALA A 472 3.90 15.34 7.69
C ALA A 472 5.00 14.29 7.64
N PRO A 473 5.80 14.14 8.71
CA PRO A 473 6.81 13.11 8.75
C PRO A 473 6.13 11.73 8.69
N TRP A 474 6.61 10.90 7.80
CA TRP A 474 6.21 9.51 7.73
C TRP A 474 7.41 8.65 8.11
N TRP A 475 7.50 8.27 9.34
CA TRP A 475 8.54 7.38 9.86
C TRP A 475 8.01 5.96 10.13
N GLN A 476 6.91 5.62 9.48
CA GLN A 476 6.34 4.28 9.45
C GLN A 476 6.92 3.50 8.29
N GLY A 477 6.66 2.20 8.25
CA GLY A 477 6.99 1.37 7.09
C GLY A 477 6.19 1.75 5.85
N GLU A 478 6.70 1.38 4.69
CA GLU A 478 6.23 1.85 3.39
C GLU A 478 5.80 0.71 2.46
N ASN A 479 5.27 -0.39 3.02
CA ASN A 479 4.87 -1.55 2.21
C ASN A 479 3.79 -1.22 1.17
N ALA A 480 2.88 -0.26 1.46
CA ALA A 480 1.90 0.21 0.48
C ALA A 480 2.59 0.88 -0.72
N ARG A 481 3.61 1.74 -0.48
CA ARG A 481 4.40 2.36 -1.56
C ARG A 481 5.04 1.31 -2.45
N LEU A 482 5.71 0.33 -1.86
CA LEU A 482 6.40 -0.73 -2.58
C LEU A 482 5.42 -1.55 -3.44
N ALA A 483 4.29 -1.95 -2.85
CA ALA A 483 3.26 -2.69 -3.56
C ALA A 483 2.58 -1.86 -4.66
N SER A 484 2.36 -0.55 -4.45
CA SER A 484 1.80 0.36 -5.47
C SER A 484 2.73 0.51 -6.68
N LEU A 485 4.04 0.60 -6.44
CA LEU A 485 5.05 0.65 -7.50
C LEU A 485 5.15 -0.68 -8.26
N ALA A 486 5.04 -1.81 -7.54
CA ALA A 486 4.98 -3.13 -8.16
C ALA A 486 3.74 -3.27 -9.07
N ALA A 487 2.56 -2.82 -8.60
CA ALA A 487 1.34 -2.79 -9.39
C ALA A 487 1.50 -1.91 -10.65
N ALA A 488 2.03 -0.70 -10.49
CA ALA A 488 2.27 0.24 -11.57
C ALA A 488 3.20 -0.35 -12.65
N ALA A 489 4.32 -0.94 -12.25
CA ALA A 489 5.27 -1.56 -13.17
C ALA A 489 4.64 -2.74 -13.93
N ARG A 490 3.88 -3.60 -13.25
CA ARG A 490 3.18 -4.73 -13.88
C ARG A 490 2.08 -4.28 -14.84
N MET A 491 1.31 -3.26 -14.49
CA MET A 491 0.26 -2.71 -15.36
C MET A 491 0.85 -2.04 -16.60
N ALA A 492 1.98 -1.37 -16.47
CA ALA A 492 2.62 -0.67 -17.59
C ALA A 492 3.40 -1.60 -18.53
N ALA A 493 3.97 -2.70 -18.03
CA ALA A 493 4.83 -3.60 -18.82
C ALA A 493 4.21 -4.07 -20.15
N PRO A 494 2.92 -4.42 -20.25
CA PRO A 494 2.30 -4.80 -21.52
C PRO A 494 2.31 -3.72 -22.60
N LEU A 495 2.48 -2.45 -22.23
CA LEU A 495 2.55 -1.35 -23.19
C LEU A 495 3.89 -1.30 -23.96
N PHE A 496 4.89 -2.06 -23.51
CA PHE A 496 6.26 -2.05 -24.02
C PHE A 496 6.66 -3.40 -24.66
N GLN A 497 5.73 -4.08 -25.33
CA GLN A 497 5.97 -5.39 -25.95
C GLN A 497 7.06 -5.38 -27.03
N ASP A 498 7.35 -4.23 -27.60
CA ASP A 498 8.42 -3.99 -28.59
C ASP A 498 9.78 -3.67 -27.93
N ASP A 499 9.87 -3.65 -26.59
CA ASP A 499 11.10 -3.45 -25.81
C ASP A 499 11.17 -4.47 -24.66
N GLU A 500 11.54 -5.70 -25.02
CA GLU A 500 11.65 -6.84 -24.12
C GLU A 500 12.58 -6.54 -22.93
N ALA A 501 13.68 -5.81 -23.17
CA ALA A 501 14.63 -5.45 -22.11
C ALA A 501 13.98 -4.55 -21.04
N PHE A 502 13.20 -3.57 -21.48
CA PHE A 502 12.48 -2.68 -20.55
C PHE A 502 11.36 -3.41 -19.81
N GLN A 503 10.62 -4.29 -20.51
CA GLN A 503 9.64 -5.15 -19.84
C GLN A 503 10.27 -5.99 -18.74
N HIS A 504 11.39 -6.64 -19.00
CA HIS A 504 12.11 -7.45 -18.02
C HIS A 504 12.58 -6.60 -16.83
N GLN A 505 13.05 -5.37 -17.07
CA GLN A 505 13.41 -4.46 -15.99
C GLN A 505 12.21 -4.11 -15.10
N LEU A 506 11.05 -3.82 -15.70
CA LEU A 506 9.82 -3.52 -14.96
C LEU A 506 9.34 -4.74 -14.15
N GLN A 507 9.43 -5.94 -14.71
CA GLN A 507 9.07 -7.17 -14.00
C GLN A 507 10.03 -7.45 -12.84
N ALA A 508 11.34 -7.32 -13.04
CA ALA A 508 12.32 -7.48 -11.98
C ALA A 508 12.11 -6.44 -10.86
N TYR A 509 11.83 -5.19 -11.24
CA TYR A 509 11.51 -4.13 -10.29
C TYR A 509 10.28 -4.48 -9.44
N ALA A 510 9.18 -4.93 -10.07
CA ALA A 510 7.96 -5.31 -9.35
C ALA A 510 8.21 -6.48 -8.39
N TRP A 511 8.91 -7.53 -8.86
CA TRP A 511 9.24 -8.68 -8.02
C TRP A 511 10.12 -8.32 -6.83
N ASN A 512 11.07 -7.42 -7.00
CA ASN A 512 11.95 -6.99 -5.93
C ASN A 512 11.16 -6.38 -4.74
N GLN A 513 10.13 -5.58 -5.04
CA GLN A 513 9.28 -4.99 -3.99
C GLN A 513 8.44 -6.07 -3.28
N LEU A 514 7.86 -7.01 -4.02
CA LEU A 514 7.07 -8.10 -3.42
C LEU A 514 7.94 -9.04 -2.58
N HIS A 515 9.10 -9.43 -3.09
CA HIS A 515 10.05 -10.28 -2.34
C HIS A 515 10.55 -9.60 -1.06
N TRP A 516 10.72 -8.26 -1.07
CA TRP A 516 11.04 -7.51 0.15
C TRP A 516 9.96 -7.67 1.22
N ILE A 517 8.69 -7.55 0.86
CA ILE A 517 7.56 -7.73 1.78
C ILE A 517 7.54 -9.16 2.35
N LEU A 518 7.92 -10.16 1.55
CA LEU A 518 7.79 -11.57 1.87
C LEU A 518 9.06 -12.22 2.45
N GLY A 519 10.02 -11.42 2.95
CA GLY A 519 11.15 -11.93 3.74
C GLY A 519 12.53 -11.71 3.13
N ARG A 520 12.65 -11.37 1.85
CA ARG A 520 13.94 -11.04 1.25
C ARG A 520 14.39 -9.61 1.64
N ASN A 521 14.58 -9.40 2.92
CA ASN A 521 14.96 -8.13 3.52
C ASN A 521 16.01 -8.33 4.63
N PRO A 522 16.73 -7.29 5.09
CA PRO A 522 17.80 -7.41 6.08
C PRO A 522 17.39 -7.99 7.43
N PHE A 523 16.11 -8.06 7.74
CA PHE A 523 15.58 -8.57 9.01
C PHE A 523 15.07 -10.01 8.91
N ASP A 524 15.15 -10.65 7.72
CA ASP A 524 14.67 -12.02 7.48
C ASP A 524 13.22 -12.20 7.97
N THR A 525 12.37 -11.19 7.78
CA THR A 525 10.99 -11.16 8.27
C THR A 525 10.00 -11.10 7.12
N SER A 526 9.05 -12.02 7.08
CA SER A 526 7.85 -11.83 6.24
C SER A 526 6.91 -10.84 6.92
N MET A 527 6.57 -9.79 6.20
CA MET A 527 5.70 -8.73 6.69
C MET A 527 4.21 -8.99 6.37
N LEU A 528 3.91 -10.10 5.73
CA LEU A 528 2.57 -10.64 5.52
C LEU A 528 2.26 -11.65 6.63
N MET A 529 1.31 -11.33 7.48
CA MET A 529 0.98 -12.13 8.66
C MET A 529 0.45 -13.51 8.29
N ALA A 530 0.92 -14.53 9.04
CA ALA A 530 0.67 -15.95 8.83
C ALA A 530 1.23 -16.54 7.52
N SER A 531 2.02 -15.78 6.75
CA SER A 531 2.75 -16.27 5.57
C SER A 531 4.25 -16.09 5.80
N GLY A 532 5.07 -17.07 5.41
CA GLY A 532 6.50 -17.07 5.67
C GLY A 532 6.84 -17.24 7.16
N HIS A 533 7.94 -16.63 7.60
CA HIS A 533 8.54 -16.81 8.93
C HIS A 533 8.89 -15.45 9.55
N ASN A 534 9.17 -15.47 10.85
CA ASN A 534 9.57 -14.30 11.63
C ASN A 534 8.58 -13.13 11.53
N ASN A 535 7.28 -13.44 11.38
CA ASN A 535 6.26 -12.38 11.41
C ASN A 535 6.37 -11.60 12.72
N ALA A 536 6.31 -10.27 12.63
CA ALA A 536 6.37 -9.42 13.80
C ALA A 536 5.12 -9.59 14.68
N PRO A 537 5.26 -9.56 16.01
CA PRO A 537 4.11 -9.46 16.89
C PRO A 537 3.33 -8.17 16.57
N TYR A 538 2.02 -8.29 16.48
CA TYR A 538 1.18 -7.11 16.27
C TYR A 538 1.19 -6.19 17.50
N MET A 539 1.24 -4.89 17.24
CA MET A 539 1.12 -3.86 18.25
C MET A 539 0.46 -2.61 17.69
N PHE A 540 -0.54 -2.10 18.38
CA PHE A 540 -1.17 -0.81 18.09
C PHE A 540 -1.62 -0.11 19.38
N PHE A 541 -1.19 1.11 19.60
CA PHE A 541 -1.57 2.00 20.71
C PHE A 541 -1.78 1.30 22.06
N ASP A 542 -0.71 0.83 22.68
CA ASP A 542 -0.73 0.24 24.02
C ASP A 542 -1.72 -0.94 24.14
N SER A 543 -1.91 -1.69 23.07
CA SER A 543 -2.92 -2.73 22.97
C SER A 543 -2.36 -4.04 22.44
N TYR A 544 -2.08 -4.98 23.33
CA TYR A 544 -1.88 -6.40 23.00
C TYR A 544 -3.18 -7.20 22.93
N GLN A 545 -4.30 -6.54 22.77
CA GLN A 545 -5.61 -7.21 22.76
C GLN A 545 -5.86 -7.97 21.45
N TYR A 546 -5.10 -7.64 20.42
CA TYR A 546 -5.30 -8.17 19.08
C TYR A 546 -4.18 -9.11 18.72
N THR A 547 -4.56 -10.27 18.26
CA THR A 547 -3.63 -11.22 17.65
C THR A 547 -3.37 -10.81 16.20
N ASN A 548 -2.25 -11.28 15.65
CA ASN A 548 -1.96 -11.11 14.24
C ASN A 548 -3.13 -11.64 13.39
N ALA A 549 -3.66 -10.80 12.52
CA ALA A 549 -4.69 -11.20 11.58
C ALA A 549 -4.04 -11.86 10.35
N PRO A 550 -4.32 -13.13 10.05
CA PRO A 550 -3.81 -13.76 8.84
C PRO A 550 -4.14 -12.93 7.59
N GLY A 551 -3.17 -12.75 6.73
CA GLY A 551 -3.30 -11.98 5.49
C GLY A 551 -3.08 -10.48 5.64
N ALA A 552 -2.96 -9.94 6.85
CA ALA A 552 -2.63 -8.54 7.07
C ALA A 552 -1.16 -8.26 6.76
N ILE A 553 -0.88 -7.16 6.08
CA ILE A 553 0.46 -6.65 5.87
C ILE A 553 0.72 -5.51 6.85
N ILE A 554 1.82 -5.60 7.56
CA ILE A 554 2.25 -4.58 8.51
C ILE A 554 2.90 -3.40 7.80
N ASN A 555 3.03 -2.24 8.48
CA ASN A 555 3.74 -1.06 7.96
C ASN A 555 5.13 -1.43 7.41
N GLY A 556 5.90 -2.20 8.18
CA GLY A 556 7.15 -2.80 7.75
C GLY A 556 8.39 -1.96 8.04
N ILE A 557 9.43 -2.25 7.30
CA ILE A 557 10.77 -1.69 7.47
C ILE A 557 10.81 -0.26 6.94
N THR A 558 11.45 0.65 7.69
CA THR A 558 11.65 2.05 7.27
C THR A 558 12.99 2.60 7.76
N SER A 559 13.22 3.90 7.63
CA SER A 559 14.42 4.59 8.11
C SER A 559 14.55 4.53 9.64
N GLY A 560 15.76 4.72 10.14
CA GLY A 560 16.00 4.92 11.57
C GLY A 560 15.41 6.23 12.08
N LEU A 561 15.02 6.27 13.36
CA LEU A 561 14.50 7.49 14.01
C LEU A 561 15.52 8.62 14.06
N ASP A 562 16.76 8.26 14.40
CA ASP A 562 17.86 9.19 14.59
C ASP A 562 18.79 9.26 13.38
N ASP A 563 18.71 8.27 12.47
CA ASP A 563 19.45 8.21 11.21
C ASP A 563 18.50 7.93 10.05
N GLU A 564 18.07 8.97 9.37
CA GLU A 564 17.16 8.89 8.22
C GLU A 564 17.72 8.04 7.06
N LYS A 565 19.05 7.96 6.92
CA LYS A 565 19.69 7.12 5.90
C LYS A 565 19.82 5.66 6.33
N GLY A 566 19.67 5.39 7.62
CA GLY A 566 19.71 4.06 8.19
C GLY A 566 18.47 3.26 7.84
N ILE A 567 18.41 2.06 8.39
CA ILE A 567 17.27 1.15 8.26
C ILE A 567 16.86 0.68 9.65
N ALA A 568 15.57 0.65 9.93
CA ALA A 568 15.03 0.20 11.21
C ALA A 568 13.83 -0.72 11.04
N PHE A 569 13.77 -1.67 11.93
CA PHE A 569 12.62 -2.51 12.23
C PHE A 569 12.74 -2.84 13.72
N ASP A 570 12.34 -1.87 14.56
CA ASP A 570 12.54 -1.95 16.01
C ASP A 570 11.23 -2.40 16.68
N LEU A 571 11.27 -3.57 17.28
CA LEU A 571 10.16 -4.21 17.98
C LEU A 571 10.36 -4.13 19.50
N GLY A 572 10.85 -3.00 19.99
CA GLY A 572 11.19 -2.78 21.39
C GLY A 572 10.04 -2.96 22.37
N TYR A 573 8.78 -2.83 21.92
CA TYR A 573 7.61 -3.00 22.78
C TYR A 573 7.54 -4.38 23.41
N ALA A 574 7.81 -5.42 22.63
CA ALA A 574 7.85 -6.79 23.14
C ALA A 574 8.85 -6.96 24.31
N GLN A 575 9.85 -6.09 24.38
CA GLN A 575 10.90 -6.09 25.40
C GLN A 575 10.67 -5.06 26.50
N THR A 576 10.14 -3.88 26.17
CA THR A 576 10.09 -2.70 27.05
C THR A 576 8.69 -2.25 27.45
N GLY A 577 7.64 -2.71 26.77
CA GLY A 577 6.27 -2.25 26.93
C GLY A 577 6.03 -0.79 26.48
N LYS A 578 6.94 -0.22 25.66
CA LYS A 578 6.77 1.12 25.10
C LYS A 578 5.99 1.08 23.80
N ASP A 579 5.07 1.99 23.63
CA ASP A 579 4.08 2.03 22.53
C ASP A 579 4.60 2.77 21.29
N ASP A 580 5.70 2.28 20.71
CA ASP A 580 6.26 2.83 19.48
C ASP A 580 6.29 1.81 18.32
N ASP A 581 5.99 0.54 18.58
CA ASP A 581 6.10 -0.55 17.61
C ASP A 581 5.08 -0.46 16.47
N TRP A 582 3.98 0.29 16.65
CA TRP A 582 2.97 0.52 15.62
C TRP A 582 3.58 1.08 14.33
N ARG A 583 4.70 1.78 14.42
CA ARG A 583 5.43 2.32 13.27
C ARG A 583 5.87 1.24 12.28
N TRP A 584 6.11 0.04 12.74
CA TRP A 584 6.55 -1.10 11.95
C TRP A 584 5.49 -2.18 11.83
N THR A 585 4.64 -2.35 12.85
CA THR A 585 3.78 -3.53 12.99
C THR A 585 2.29 -3.27 12.79
N GLU A 586 1.86 -2.02 12.65
CA GLU A 586 0.47 -1.70 12.36
C GLU A 586 0.04 -2.38 11.04
N GLN A 587 -1.10 -3.06 11.10
CA GLN A 587 -1.73 -3.76 9.97
C GLN A 587 -2.76 -2.82 9.34
N TRP A 588 -2.44 -2.24 8.19
CA TRP A 588 -3.17 -1.12 7.60
C TRP A 588 -3.68 -1.44 6.20
N LEU A 589 -4.94 -1.10 5.91
CA LEU A 589 -5.66 -1.46 4.69
C LEU A 589 -4.92 -1.20 3.36
N PRO A 590 -4.25 -0.06 3.14
CA PRO A 590 -3.60 0.23 1.87
C PRO A 590 -2.48 -0.75 1.49
N HIS A 591 -1.78 -1.33 2.48
CA HIS A 591 -0.75 -2.33 2.22
C HIS A 591 -1.34 -3.54 1.48
N ASP A 592 -2.45 -4.03 2.01
CA ASP A 592 -3.15 -5.20 1.51
C ASP A 592 -3.83 -4.93 0.16
N ALA A 593 -4.41 -3.73 -0.01
CA ALA A 593 -5.06 -3.33 -1.25
C ALA A 593 -4.08 -3.29 -2.43
N TRP A 594 -2.91 -2.68 -2.23
CA TRP A 594 -1.88 -2.62 -3.25
C TRP A 594 -1.21 -3.97 -3.51
N TYR A 595 -0.92 -4.73 -2.43
CA TYR A 595 -0.36 -6.07 -2.57
C TYR A 595 -1.29 -7.00 -3.35
N LEU A 596 -2.56 -7.04 -2.97
CA LEU A 596 -3.59 -7.84 -3.64
C LEU A 596 -3.64 -7.57 -5.14
N LEU A 597 -3.69 -6.29 -5.53
CA LEU A 597 -3.66 -5.90 -6.93
C LEU A 597 -2.35 -6.32 -7.59
N ALA A 598 -1.21 -6.00 -6.99
CA ALA A 598 0.10 -6.28 -7.58
C ALA A 598 0.32 -7.76 -7.89
N VAL A 599 -0.05 -8.67 -6.97
CA VAL A 599 0.16 -10.11 -7.18
C VAL A 599 -0.81 -10.69 -8.21
N SER A 600 -1.99 -10.11 -8.37
CA SER A 600 -3.05 -10.63 -9.24
C SER A 600 -2.96 -10.18 -10.70
N LEU A 601 -2.13 -9.18 -11.00
CA LEU A 601 -1.95 -8.68 -12.36
C LEU A 601 -1.29 -9.72 -13.26
N PRO A 602 -1.61 -9.75 -14.58
CA PRO A 602 -0.94 -10.61 -15.55
C PRO A 602 0.58 -10.37 -15.55
N ARG A 603 1.31 -11.43 -15.83
CA ARG A 603 2.76 -11.42 -16.03
C ARG A 603 3.02 -11.68 -17.49
N PRO A 604 3.65 -10.76 -18.24
CA PRO A 604 4.01 -10.98 -19.64
C PRO A 604 5.05 -12.06 -19.79
#